data_dffa14c63055c632f413a337d062ba6c
#
_entry.id   dffa14c63055c632f413a337d062ba6c
#
_cell.length_a   1.000
_cell.length_b   1.000
_cell.length_c   1.000
_cell.angle_alpha   90.00
_cell.angle_beta   90.00
_cell.angle_gamma   90.00
#
_symmetry.space_group_name_H-M   'P 1'
#
loop_
_entity.id
_entity.type
_entity.pdbx_description
1 polymer ?
#
loop_
_entity_poly.entity_id
_entity_poly.type
_entity_poly.pdbx_seq_one_letter_code
_entity_poly.pdbx_strand_id
1 'polypeptide(L)'
;MRRLPLASAALGVLALVIASLFIGGYDIDLRSLFTDPDAREMFLISRVPRTLALILAAAAMAVSGVIMQMLVQNRFVEPTTTGTSEWAALGVLLLTILTPGASLLVKMGAASLFAFAGALVFLLVLSRIALKSQVIVPIVGIMLGALISSVTVYIASSTQLLQMLATWRSGGFSSVVRGSYEPLWAVGAIVVGLYVAADRFTIAGLGRDTAVSLGLPYRRILFIGLTMVALATGVTTVVVGFIPFLGLIVPNLVSMARGDDIRRNLPWVVLASVALMIVCDLIGRLVVFPMEIPATLVLGAVGAVMFVAMILRQRGKAHV
;
A
#
# COMPACT_ATOMS: atom_id res chain seq x y z
N MET A 1 -22.92 -19.26 5.81
CA MET A 1 -22.96 -17.83 5.49
C MET A 1 -23.12 -17.67 3.97
N ARG A 2 -24.19 -17.02 3.51
CA ARG A 2 -24.38 -16.71 2.06
C ARG A 2 -23.19 -15.90 1.58
N ARG A 3 -22.49 -16.39 0.56
CA ARG A 3 -21.37 -15.64 -0.05
C ARG A 3 -21.96 -14.42 -0.77
N LEU A 4 -21.66 -13.23 -0.29
CA LEU A 4 -22.03 -11.99 -0.98
C LEU A 4 -21.55 -12.07 -2.43
N PRO A 5 -22.38 -11.73 -3.42
CA PRO A 5 -21.94 -11.68 -4.81
C PRO A 5 -20.95 -10.52 -5.01
N LEU A 6 -19.98 -10.68 -5.90
CA LEU A 6 -18.99 -9.63 -6.17
C LEU A 6 -19.64 -8.30 -6.59
N ALA A 7 -20.77 -8.39 -7.30
CA ALA A 7 -21.53 -7.23 -7.73
C ALA A 7 -22.06 -6.40 -6.55
N SER A 8 -22.56 -7.02 -5.48
CA SER A 8 -23.02 -6.26 -4.30
C SER A 8 -21.88 -5.58 -3.55
N ALA A 9 -20.71 -6.23 -3.46
CA ALA A 9 -19.53 -5.60 -2.90
C ALA A 9 -19.06 -4.42 -3.75
N ALA A 10 -19.05 -4.56 -5.08
CA ALA A 10 -18.71 -3.49 -6.01
C ALA A 10 -19.68 -2.31 -5.90
N LEU A 11 -20.98 -2.57 -5.77
CA LEU A 11 -21.99 -1.52 -5.54
C LEU A 11 -21.77 -0.80 -4.21
N GLY A 12 -21.42 -1.51 -3.13
CA GLY A 12 -21.08 -0.91 -1.85
C GLY A 12 -19.84 -0.01 -1.94
N VAL A 13 -18.79 -0.46 -2.64
CA VAL A 13 -17.59 0.37 -2.88
C VAL A 13 -17.92 1.59 -3.73
N LEU A 14 -18.75 1.45 -4.77
CA LEU A 14 -19.21 2.57 -5.59
C LEU A 14 -19.95 3.62 -4.76
N ALA A 15 -20.80 3.19 -3.83
CA ALA A 15 -21.50 4.11 -2.92
C ALA A 15 -20.49 4.86 -2.03
N LEU A 16 -19.45 4.19 -1.50
CA LEU A 16 -18.38 4.83 -0.74
C LEU A 16 -17.56 5.81 -1.59
N VAL A 17 -17.26 5.48 -2.85
CA VAL A 17 -16.58 6.37 -3.79
C VAL A 17 -17.42 7.63 -4.02
N ILE A 18 -18.72 7.49 -4.26
CA ILE A 18 -19.64 8.63 -4.42
C ILE A 18 -19.66 9.47 -3.13
N ALA A 19 -19.78 8.86 -1.96
CA ALA A 19 -19.72 9.57 -0.68
C ALA A 19 -18.40 10.35 -0.51
N SER A 20 -17.26 9.75 -0.87
CA SER A 20 -15.94 10.40 -0.81
C SER A 20 -15.84 11.64 -1.71
N LEU A 21 -16.54 11.65 -2.85
CA LEU A 21 -16.55 12.80 -3.77
C LEU A 21 -17.31 14.01 -3.20
N PHE A 22 -18.38 13.79 -2.43
CA PHE A 22 -19.23 14.86 -1.92
C PHE A 22 -18.90 15.31 -0.48
N ILE A 23 -18.35 14.42 0.35
CA ILE A 23 -18.01 14.74 1.74
C ILE A 23 -16.65 15.44 1.82
N GLY A 24 -16.61 16.62 2.47
CA GLY A 24 -15.34 17.34 2.74
C GLY A 24 -15.57 18.76 3.24
N GLY A 25 -14.47 19.52 3.41
CA GLY A 25 -14.47 20.86 4.03
C GLY A 25 -15.18 21.96 3.24
N TYR A 26 -15.39 21.78 1.95
CA TYR A 26 -16.19 22.69 1.10
C TYR A 26 -17.48 21.97 0.71
N ASP A 27 -18.62 22.63 0.91
CA ASP A 27 -19.93 22.04 0.59
C ASP A 27 -20.17 22.06 -0.91
N ILE A 28 -20.06 20.88 -1.52
CA ILE A 28 -20.35 20.65 -2.94
C ILE A 28 -21.56 19.73 -3.01
N ASP A 29 -22.67 20.23 -3.54
CA ASP A 29 -23.84 19.43 -3.85
C ASP A 29 -23.98 19.21 -5.37
N LEU A 30 -24.85 18.29 -5.75
CA LEU A 30 -25.11 17.98 -7.18
C LEU A 30 -25.58 19.23 -7.96
N ARG A 31 -26.25 20.17 -7.32
CA ARG A 31 -26.76 21.37 -7.96
C ARG A 31 -25.64 22.37 -8.19
N SER A 32 -24.76 22.57 -7.20
CA SER A 32 -23.63 23.49 -7.29
C SER A 32 -22.63 23.08 -8.40
N LEU A 33 -22.47 21.80 -8.68
CA LEU A 33 -21.63 21.34 -9.80
C LEU A 33 -22.08 21.84 -11.17
N PHE A 34 -23.37 22.15 -11.34
CA PHE A 34 -23.91 22.63 -12.61
C PHE A 34 -24.14 24.16 -12.61
N THR A 35 -24.26 24.79 -11.45
CA THR A 35 -24.61 26.20 -11.34
C THR A 35 -23.46 27.09 -10.91
N ASP A 36 -22.44 26.51 -10.24
CA ASP A 36 -21.30 27.25 -9.68
C ASP A 36 -19.98 26.78 -10.32
N PRO A 37 -19.32 27.64 -11.14
CA PRO A 37 -18.04 27.33 -11.76
C PRO A 37 -16.93 27.02 -10.73
N ASP A 38 -16.90 27.69 -9.59
CA ASP A 38 -15.87 27.51 -8.56
C ASP A 38 -16.03 26.15 -7.87
N ALA A 39 -17.27 25.75 -7.56
CA ALA A 39 -17.55 24.43 -7.01
C ALA A 39 -17.14 23.30 -7.98
N ARG A 40 -17.40 23.50 -9.29
CA ARG A 40 -16.98 22.57 -10.32
C ARG A 40 -15.46 22.47 -10.45
N GLU A 41 -14.77 23.60 -10.39
CA GLU A 41 -13.31 23.64 -10.45
C GLU A 41 -12.69 22.93 -9.24
N MET A 42 -13.14 23.23 -8.04
CA MET A 42 -12.71 22.55 -6.80
C MET A 42 -12.97 21.04 -6.85
N PHE A 43 -14.11 20.61 -7.39
CA PHE A 43 -14.42 19.20 -7.55
C PHE A 43 -13.42 18.49 -8.46
N LEU A 44 -13.08 19.10 -9.61
CA LEU A 44 -12.16 18.52 -10.60
C LEU A 44 -10.69 18.60 -10.19
N ILE A 45 -10.28 19.63 -9.44
CA ILE A 45 -8.88 19.82 -9.03
C ILE A 45 -8.54 19.05 -7.76
N SER A 46 -9.49 18.90 -6.83
CA SER A 46 -9.22 18.33 -5.51
C SER A 46 -9.98 17.02 -5.25
N ARG A 47 -11.31 17.00 -5.40
CA ARG A 47 -12.14 15.86 -4.98
C ARG A 47 -11.92 14.61 -5.82
N VAL A 48 -11.96 14.76 -7.14
CA VAL A 48 -11.75 13.66 -8.08
C VAL A 48 -10.33 13.10 -7.96
N PRO A 49 -9.25 13.91 -8.01
CA PRO A 49 -7.89 13.42 -7.81
C PRO A 49 -7.68 12.70 -6.48
N ARG A 50 -8.17 13.24 -5.37
CA ARG A 50 -8.06 12.61 -4.04
C ARG A 50 -8.74 11.24 -4.03
N THR A 51 -9.97 11.15 -4.54
CA THR A 51 -10.71 9.88 -4.56
C THR A 51 -10.05 8.85 -5.48
N LEU A 52 -9.55 9.25 -6.65
CA LEU A 52 -8.79 8.37 -7.54
C LEU A 52 -7.48 7.91 -6.90
N ALA A 53 -6.77 8.80 -6.21
CA ALA A 53 -5.55 8.44 -5.49
C ALA A 53 -5.83 7.44 -4.36
N LEU A 54 -6.93 7.59 -3.60
CA LEU A 54 -7.38 6.62 -2.60
C LEU A 54 -7.57 5.24 -3.21
N ILE A 55 -8.28 5.15 -4.35
CA ILE A 55 -8.55 3.89 -5.05
C ILE A 55 -7.25 3.26 -5.54
N LEU A 56 -6.43 4.01 -6.27
CA LEU A 56 -5.22 3.50 -6.90
C LEU A 56 -4.16 3.10 -5.87
N ALA A 57 -3.92 3.94 -4.87
CA ALA A 57 -2.92 3.66 -3.83
C ALA A 57 -3.35 2.49 -2.93
N ALA A 58 -4.64 2.39 -2.59
CA ALA A 58 -5.15 1.25 -1.82
C ALA A 58 -5.01 -0.07 -2.58
N ALA A 59 -5.41 -0.08 -3.86
CA ALA A 59 -5.25 -1.27 -4.71
C ALA A 59 -3.78 -1.66 -4.85
N ALA A 60 -2.89 -0.67 -5.07
CA ALA A 60 -1.46 -0.86 -5.18
C ALA A 60 -0.84 -1.56 -3.97
N MET A 61 -1.09 -1.00 -2.78
CA MET A 61 -0.48 -1.51 -1.55
C MET A 61 -1.03 -2.87 -1.16
N ALA A 62 -2.33 -3.12 -1.35
CA ALA A 62 -2.91 -4.43 -1.10
C ALA A 62 -2.36 -5.51 -2.05
N VAL A 63 -2.21 -5.18 -3.34
CA VAL A 63 -1.62 -6.08 -4.33
C VAL A 63 -0.14 -6.34 -4.04
N SER A 64 0.61 -5.30 -3.65
CA SER A 64 2.01 -5.44 -3.22
C SER A 64 2.13 -6.36 -2.00
N GLY A 65 1.19 -6.26 -1.05
CA GLY A 65 1.11 -7.18 0.08
C GLY A 65 0.92 -8.62 -0.36
N VAL A 66 -0.01 -8.90 -1.28
CA VAL A 66 -0.22 -10.26 -1.83
C VAL A 66 1.07 -10.79 -2.46
N ILE A 67 1.75 -9.99 -3.29
CA ILE A 67 3.01 -10.40 -3.93
C ILE A 67 4.07 -10.72 -2.88
N MET A 68 4.27 -9.83 -1.89
CA MET A 68 5.27 -10.02 -0.85
C MET A 68 4.98 -11.26 -0.01
N GLN A 69 3.73 -11.50 0.39
CA GLN A 69 3.32 -12.68 1.14
C GLN A 69 3.64 -13.98 0.39
N MET A 70 3.44 -14.00 -0.94
CA MET A 70 3.77 -15.17 -1.77
C MET A 70 5.27 -15.36 -1.93
N LEU A 71 6.02 -14.29 -2.24
CA LEU A 71 7.47 -14.39 -2.44
C LEU A 71 8.23 -14.78 -1.18
N VAL A 72 7.78 -14.31 -0.03
CA VAL A 72 8.40 -14.56 1.28
C VAL A 72 7.78 -15.79 1.98
N GLN A 73 6.68 -16.34 1.43
CA GLN A 73 5.90 -17.42 2.03
C GLN A 73 5.47 -17.12 3.46
N ASN A 74 5.09 -15.86 3.69
CA ASN A 74 4.73 -15.40 5.02
C ASN A 74 3.57 -14.41 4.96
N ARG A 75 2.47 -14.74 5.64
CA ARG A 75 1.23 -13.93 5.66
C ARG A 75 1.36 -12.60 6.43
N PHE A 76 2.41 -12.43 7.22
CA PHE A 76 2.65 -11.24 8.03
C PHE A 76 3.58 -10.22 7.37
N VAL A 77 3.85 -10.39 6.08
CA VAL A 77 4.75 -9.54 5.33
C VAL A 77 3.97 -8.62 4.39
N GLU A 78 4.38 -7.36 4.38
CA GLU A 78 3.96 -6.33 3.43
C GLU A 78 5.09 -5.32 3.20
N PRO A 79 4.99 -4.37 2.25
CA PRO A 79 6.08 -3.41 1.98
C PRO A 79 6.54 -2.61 3.20
N THR A 80 5.63 -2.18 4.10
CA THR A 80 6.02 -1.41 5.29
C THR A 80 6.68 -2.29 6.35
N THR A 81 6.25 -3.53 6.52
CA THR A 81 6.88 -4.46 7.49
C THR A 81 8.22 -5.01 7.01
N THR A 82 8.58 -4.87 5.74
CA THR A 82 9.89 -5.29 5.18
C THR A 82 10.91 -4.17 5.10
N GLY A 83 10.52 -2.95 5.49
CA GLY A 83 11.36 -1.76 5.39
C GLY A 83 11.42 -1.16 3.98
N THR A 84 10.66 -1.69 3.02
CA THR A 84 10.68 -1.22 1.62
C THR A 84 10.26 0.25 1.50
N SER A 85 9.30 0.70 2.31
CA SER A 85 8.86 2.10 2.34
C SER A 85 9.92 3.03 2.92
N GLU A 86 10.67 2.60 3.94
CA GLU A 86 11.78 3.35 4.54
C GLU A 86 12.92 3.53 3.54
N TRP A 87 13.24 2.49 2.77
CA TRP A 87 14.19 2.60 1.65
C TRP A 87 13.70 3.57 0.58
N ALA A 88 12.43 3.53 0.21
CA ALA A 88 11.84 4.48 -0.74
C ALA A 88 12.00 5.93 -0.25
N ALA A 89 11.70 6.20 1.02
CA ALA A 89 11.87 7.51 1.64
C ALA A 89 13.32 7.98 1.65
N LEU A 90 14.28 7.08 1.94
CA LEU A 90 15.71 7.37 1.85
C LEU A 90 16.09 7.78 0.42
N GLY A 91 15.61 7.06 -0.60
CA GLY A 91 15.86 7.37 -2.00
C GLY A 91 15.34 8.75 -2.40
N VAL A 92 14.13 9.11 -1.98
CA VAL A 92 13.56 10.46 -2.23
C VAL A 92 14.36 11.54 -1.50
N LEU A 93 14.74 11.30 -0.24
CA LEU A 93 15.53 12.25 0.54
C LEU A 93 16.87 12.53 -0.12
N LEU A 94 17.63 11.48 -0.47
CA LEU A 94 18.93 11.61 -1.12
C LEU A 94 18.83 12.34 -2.47
N LEU A 95 17.85 11.99 -3.28
CA LEU A 95 17.61 12.70 -4.55
C LEU A 95 17.25 14.17 -4.31
N THR A 96 16.46 14.48 -3.30
CA THR A 96 16.08 15.87 -2.99
C THR A 96 17.27 16.71 -2.54
N ILE A 97 18.25 16.10 -1.84
CA ILE A 97 19.49 16.75 -1.45
C ILE A 97 20.40 16.99 -2.67
N LEU A 98 20.54 15.97 -3.53
CA LEU A 98 21.44 16.03 -4.68
C LEU A 98 20.86 16.88 -5.82
N THR A 99 19.56 16.84 -6.03
CA THR A 99 18.82 17.53 -7.09
C THR A 99 17.50 18.10 -6.57
N PRO A 100 17.52 19.27 -5.88
CA PRO A 100 16.32 19.85 -5.26
C PRO A 100 15.16 20.10 -6.24
N GLY A 101 15.48 20.42 -7.51
CA GLY A 101 14.53 20.66 -8.60
C GLY A 101 14.07 19.41 -9.36
N ALA A 102 14.38 18.21 -8.88
CA ALA A 102 14.00 16.97 -9.57
C ALA A 102 12.49 16.87 -9.77
N SER A 103 12.07 16.47 -10.98
CA SER A 103 10.67 16.25 -11.31
C SER A 103 10.07 15.10 -10.49
N LEU A 104 8.73 15.09 -10.38
CA LEU A 104 7.99 14.07 -9.66
C LEU A 104 8.34 12.64 -10.14
N LEU A 105 8.46 12.46 -11.46
CA LEU A 105 8.82 11.17 -12.07
C LEU A 105 10.23 10.70 -11.66
N VAL A 106 11.20 11.61 -11.59
CA VAL A 106 12.57 11.28 -11.16
C VAL A 106 12.57 10.88 -9.67
N LYS A 107 11.81 11.58 -8.83
CA LYS A 107 11.63 11.20 -7.41
C LYS A 107 11.01 9.80 -7.26
N MET A 108 10.01 9.46 -8.08
CA MET A 108 9.42 8.13 -8.10
C MET A 108 10.40 7.06 -8.56
N GLY A 109 11.21 7.36 -9.59
CA GLY A 109 12.26 6.45 -10.03
C GLY A 109 13.29 6.15 -8.93
N ALA A 110 13.75 7.19 -8.21
CA ALA A 110 14.65 7.03 -7.07
C ALA A 110 13.98 6.23 -5.93
N ALA A 111 12.76 6.58 -5.57
CA ALA A 111 12.00 5.84 -4.55
C ALA A 111 11.85 4.36 -4.91
N SER A 112 11.50 4.06 -6.15
CA SER A 112 11.31 2.68 -6.63
C SER A 112 12.64 1.90 -6.67
N LEU A 113 13.73 2.54 -7.09
CA LEU A 113 15.06 1.92 -7.12
C LEU A 113 15.52 1.56 -5.70
N PHE A 114 15.37 2.49 -4.76
CA PHE A 114 15.72 2.24 -3.37
C PHE A 114 14.78 1.22 -2.70
N ALA A 115 13.48 1.26 -2.98
CA ALA A 115 12.52 0.25 -2.56
C ALA A 115 12.91 -1.15 -3.05
N PHE A 116 13.34 -1.27 -4.31
CA PHE A 116 13.83 -2.51 -4.88
C PHE A 116 15.10 -3.01 -4.18
N ALA A 117 16.07 -2.11 -3.95
CA ALA A 117 17.29 -2.44 -3.20
C ALA A 117 16.96 -2.90 -1.78
N GLY A 118 16.05 -2.23 -1.09
CA GLY A 118 15.57 -2.61 0.25
C GLY A 118 14.91 -3.98 0.28
N ALA A 119 14.04 -4.28 -0.68
CA ALA A 119 13.41 -5.58 -0.80
C ALA A 119 14.44 -6.70 -1.08
N LEU A 120 15.45 -6.42 -1.90
CA LEU A 120 16.57 -7.36 -2.13
C LEU A 120 17.39 -7.59 -0.86
N VAL A 121 17.76 -6.54 -0.14
CA VAL A 121 18.50 -6.64 1.13
C VAL A 121 17.70 -7.46 2.14
N PHE A 122 16.41 -7.19 2.28
CA PHE A 122 15.54 -7.97 3.15
C PHE A 122 15.55 -9.46 2.79
N LEU A 123 15.39 -9.82 1.51
CA LEU A 123 15.42 -11.22 1.07
C LEU A 123 16.81 -11.87 1.27
N LEU A 124 17.89 -11.13 1.03
CA LEU A 124 19.25 -11.62 1.27
C LEU A 124 19.48 -11.92 2.74
N VAL A 125 19.07 -11.02 3.63
CA VAL A 125 19.17 -11.24 5.08
C VAL A 125 18.33 -12.45 5.49
N LEU A 126 17.09 -12.52 5.01
CA LEU A 126 16.18 -13.61 5.31
C LEU A 126 16.72 -14.98 4.85
N SER A 127 17.41 -15.03 3.69
CA SER A 127 18.01 -16.26 3.17
C SER A 127 19.17 -16.79 4.03
N ARG A 128 19.73 -15.97 4.93
CA ARG A 128 20.83 -16.34 5.83
C ARG A 128 20.37 -16.73 7.24
N ILE A 129 19.09 -16.55 7.54
CA ILE A 129 18.50 -16.82 8.86
C ILE A 129 17.73 -18.14 8.81
N ALA A 130 18.00 -19.04 9.77
CA ALA A 130 17.21 -20.25 9.94
C ALA A 130 15.83 -19.89 10.53
N LEU A 131 14.80 -19.87 9.70
CA LEU A 131 13.45 -19.47 10.10
C LEU A 131 12.76 -20.62 10.85
N LYS A 132 12.68 -20.51 12.17
CA LYS A 132 11.94 -21.45 13.03
C LYS A 132 10.49 -21.00 13.29
N SER A 133 10.11 -19.76 12.96
CA SER A 133 8.79 -19.20 13.25
C SER A 133 8.40 -18.15 12.19
N GLN A 134 7.13 -18.14 11.83
CA GLN A 134 6.58 -17.16 10.88
C GLN A 134 6.64 -15.71 11.40
N VAL A 135 6.72 -15.50 12.72
CA VAL A 135 6.76 -14.16 13.34
C VAL A 135 8.15 -13.53 13.21
N ILE A 136 9.22 -14.32 13.07
CA ILE A 136 10.59 -13.82 12.95
C ILE A 136 10.74 -12.99 11.65
N VAL A 137 10.09 -13.37 10.59
CA VAL A 137 10.22 -12.71 9.27
C VAL A 137 9.84 -11.23 9.31
N PRO A 138 8.64 -10.83 9.75
CA PRO A 138 8.30 -9.42 9.86
C PRO A 138 9.16 -8.68 10.90
N ILE A 139 9.59 -9.34 11.98
CA ILE A 139 10.49 -8.71 12.96
C ILE A 139 11.82 -8.30 12.31
N VAL A 140 12.42 -9.18 11.52
CA VAL A 140 13.66 -8.86 10.77
C VAL A 140 13.42 -7.67 9.84
N GLY A 141 12.31 -7.64 9.13
CA GLY A 141 11.96 -6.53 8.24
C GLY A 141 11.79 -5.20 8.99
N ILE A 142 11.06 -5.21 10.10
CA ILE A 142 10.87 -4.02 10.95
C ILE A 142 12.22 -3.53 11.51
N MET A 143 13.11 -4.41 11.93
CA MET A 143 14.44 -4.03 12.41
C MET A 143 15.31 -3.41 11.31
N LEU A 144 15.29 -3.98 10.09
CA LEU A 144 15.98 -3.40 8.93
C LEU A 144 15.35 -2.04 8.55
N GLY A 145 14.04 -1.93 8.56
CA GLY A 145 13.32 -0.68 8.35
C GLY A 145 13.69 0.37 9.38
N ALA A 146 13.75 0.02 10.67
CA ALA A 146 14.16 0.91 11.76
C ALA A 146 15.59 1.42 11.59
N LEU A 147 16.52 0.55 11.15
CA LEU A 147 17.89 0.94 10.84
C LEU A 147 17.93 2.02 9.75
N ILE A 148 17.28 1.76 8.61
CA ILE A 148 17.22 2.70 7.48
C ILE A 148 16.50 3.99 7.87
N SER A 149 15.42 3.86 8.65
CA SER A 149 14.70 5.00 9.21
C SER A 149 15.61 5.90 10.04
N SER A 150 16.45 5.32 10.92
CA SER A 150 17.38 6.08 11.75
C SER A 150 18.41 6.83 10.93
N VAL A 151 18.97 6.18 9.89
CA VAL A 151 19.89 6.82 8.95
C VAL A 151 19.19 7.95 8.20
N THR A 152 17.96 7.73 7.73
CA THR A 152 17.16 8.72 6.99
C THR A 152 16.85 9.94 7.87
N VAL A 153 16.47 9.73 9.13
CA VAL A 153 16.20 10.80 10.11
C VAL A 153 17.47 11.60 10.40
N TYR A 154 18.61 10.92 10.59
CA TYR A 154 19.90 11.60 10.82
C TYR A 154 20.27 12.51 9.63
N ILE A 155 20.19 12.00 8.40
CA ILE A 155 20.47 12.79 7.19
C ILE A 155 19.46 13.96 7.07
N ALA A 156 18.17 13.71 7.27
CA ALA A 156 17.15 14.75 7.19
C ALA A 156 17.34 15.85 8.25
N SER A 157 17.77 15.48 9.46
CA SER A 157 18.08 16.41 10.54
C SER A 157 19.31 17.29 10.18
N SER A 158 20.39 16.68 9.68
CA SER A 158 21.62 17.40 9.32
C SER A 158 21.44 18.32 8.11
N THR A 159 20.46 18.06 7.23
CA THR A 159 20.14 18.85 6.02
C THR A 159 18.94 19.77 6.20
N GLN A 160 18.36 19.87 7.40
CA GLN A 160 17.15 20.64 7.72
C GLN A 160 15.89 20.21 6.93
N LEU A 161 15.86 18.98 6.45
CA LEU A 161 14.72 18.40 5.72
C LEU A 161 13.80 17.54 6.60
N LEU A 162 13.95 17.61 7.93
CA LEU A 162 13.19 16.78 8.87
C LEU A 162 11.68 17.00 8.77
N GLN A 163 11.24 18.25 8.59
CA GLN A 163 9.82 18.58 8.45
C GLN A 163 9.23 17.96 7.16
N MET A 164 9.98 17.99 6.06
CA MET A 164 9.58 17.38 4.80
C MET A 164 9.50 15.86 4.91
N LEU A 165 10.47 15.23 5.57
CA LEU A 165 10.44 13.80 5.85
C LEU A 165 9.22 13.42 6.73
N ALA A 166 8.90 14.23 7.75
CA ALA A 166 7.74 14.01 8.61
C ALA A 166 6.43 14.06 7.80
N THR A 167 6.30 15.00 6.87
CA THR A 167 5.14 15.12 5.97
C THR A 167 5.00 13.88 5.08
N TRP A 168 6.09 13.38 4.48
CA TRP A 168 6.03 12.15 3.68
C TRP A 168 5.69 10.92 4.50
N ARG A 169 6.15 10.83 5.73
CA ARG A 169 5.89 9.68 6.61
C ARG A 169 4.49 9.67 7.20
N SER A 170 3.96 10.83 7.53
CA SER A 170 2.58 10.92 8.02
C SER A 170 1.57 10.47 6.97
N GLY A 171 1.94 10.57 5.69
CA GLY A 171 1.09 10.20 4.57
C GLY A 171 -0.22 11.00 4.57
N GLY A 172 -0.86 11.09 3.44
CA GLY A 172 -2.14 11.76 3.38
C GLY A 172 -2.59 12.04 1.96
N PHE A 173 -3.89 12.23 1.84
CA PHE A 173 -4.54 12.48 0.55
C PHE A 173 -4.99 13.93 0.42
N SER A 174 -4.86 14.75 1.46
CA SER A 174 -5.32 16.16 1.48
C SER A 174 -4.53 17.05 0.53
N SER A 175 -3.26 16.73 0.28
CA SER A 175 -2.40 17.47 -0.66
C SER A 175 -2.49 16.97 -2.11
N VAL A 176 -3.26 15.92 -2.37
CA VAL A 176 -3.39 15.34 -3.71
C VAL A 176 -4.32 16.17 -4.55
N VAL A 177 -3.78 16.72 -5.63
CA VAL A 177 -4.50 17.55 -6.60
C VAL A 177 -4.22 17.07 -8.02
N ARG A 178 -4.97 17.61 -8.98
CA ARG A 178 -4.74 17.40 -10.41
C ARG A 178 -3.31 17.81 -10.78
N GLY A 179 -2.59 16.95 -11.50
CA GLY A 179 -1.18 17.11 -11.85
C GLY A 179 -0.21 16.35 -10.94
N SER A 180 -0.67 15.84 -9.78
CA SER A 180 0.19 15.12 -8.83
C SER A 180 -0.14 13.63 -8.66
N TYR A 181 -1.37 13.19 -8.94
CA TYR A 181 -1.82 11.81 -8.75
C TYR A 181 -1.70 10.92 -9.97
N GLU A 182 -1.57 11.51 -11.16
CA GLU A 182 -1.59 10.82 -12.43
C GLU A 182 -0.59 9.66 -12.53
N PRO A 183 0.61 9.76 -11.93
CA PRO A 183 1.54 8.64 -11.93
C PRO A 183 1.02 7.38 -11.22
N LEU A 184 0.04 7.51 -10.34
CA LEU A 184 -0.59 6.33 -9.72
C LEU A 184 -1.32 5.44 -10.73
N TRP A 185 -1.67 5.94 -11.92
CA TRP A 185 -2.22 5.11 -12.99
C TRP A 185 -1.24 4.02 -13.46
N ALA A 186 0.08 4.26 -13.38
CA ALA A 186 1.08 3.23 -13.65
C ALA A 186 0.94 2.03 -12.70
N VAL A 187 0.46 2.27 -11.47
CA VAL A 187 0.21 1.22 -10.50
C VAL A 187 -1.02 0.38 -10.89
N GLY A 188 -2.00 0.98 -11.56
CA GLY A 188 -3.11 0.25 -12.15
C GLY A 188 -2.64 -0.87 -13.08
N ALA A 189 -1.59 -0.62 -13.88
CA ALA A 189 -0.97 -1.63 -14.73
C ALA A 189 -0.35 -2.78 -13.90
N ILE A 190 0.19 -2.50 -12.71
CA ILE A 190 0.72 -3.52 -11.79
C ILE A 190 -0.41 -4.43 -11.29
N VAL A 191 -1.55 -3.87 -10.92
CA VAL A 191 -2.74 -4.65 -10.49
C VAL A 191 -3.20 -5.59 -11.60
N VAL A 192 -3.30 -5.09 -12.83
CA VAL A 192 -3.64 -5.91 -14.01
C VAL A 192 -2.56 -6.96 -14.27
N GLY A 193 -1.28 -6.58 -14.21
CA GLY A 193 -0.15 -7.49 -14.37
C GLY A 193 -0.15 -8.64 -13.37
N LEU A 194 -0.46 -8.36 -12.09
CA LEU A 194 -0.61 -9.41 -11.08
C LEU A 194 -1.80 -10.32 -11.40
N TYR A 195 -2.93 -9.76 -11.83
CA TYR A 195 -4.10 -10.57 -12.17
C TYR A 195 -3.79 -11.56 -13.31
N VAL A 196 -3.07 -11.11 -14.33
CA VAL A 196 -2.61 -11.96 -15.46
C VAL A 196 -1.60 -13.01 -15.00
N ALA A 197 -0.71 -12.67 -14.08
CA ALA A 197 0.34 -13.56 -13.57
C ALA A 197 -0.06 -14.30 -12.29
N ALA A 198 -1.31 -14.20 -11.82
CA ALA A 198 -1.76 -14.70 -10.52
C ALA A 198 -1.44 -16.17 -10.28
N ASP A 199 -1.64 -17.04 -11.30
CA ASP A 199 -1.36 -18.47 -11.20
C ASP A 199 0.14 -18.74 -10.97
N ARG A 200 1.02 -17.95 -11.61
CA ARG A 200 2.48 -18.07 -11.44
C ARG A 200 2.92 -17.66 -10.03
N PHE A 201 2.32 -16.60 -9.48
CA PHE A 201 2.58 -16.17 -8.11
C PHE A 201 2.01 -17.18 -7.09
N THR A 202 0.85 -17.78 -7.37
CA THR A 202 0.30 -18.85 -6.53
C THR A 202 1.27 -20.04 -6.46
N ILE A 203 1.81 -20.48 -7.60
CA ILE A 203 2.82 -21.57 -7.65
C ILE A 203 4.12 -21.15 -6.95
N ALA A 204 4.58 -19.90 -7.14
CA ALA A 204 5.76 -19.39 -6.45
C ALA A 204 5.59 -19.39 -4.92
N GLY A 205 4.38 -19.12 -4.44
CA GLY A 205 4.02 -19.17 -3.02
C GLY A 205 4.05 -20.56 -2.38
N LEU A 206 4.09 -21.64 -3.17
CA LEU A 206 4.27 -23.02 -2.68
C LEU A 206 5.73 -23.33 -2.29
N GLY A 207 6.64 -22.42 -2.57
CA GLY A 207 8.06 -22.54 -2.27
C GLY A 207 8.92 -22.81 -3.51
N ARG A 208 10.21 -22.48 -3.35
CA ARG A 208 11.17 -22.53 -4.44
C ARG A 208 11.25 -23.94 -5.07
N ASP A 209 11.40 -24.95 -4.21
CA ASP A 209 11.65 -26.31 -4.69
C ASP A 209 10.42 -26.87 -5.42
N THR A 210 9.23 -26.66 -4.87
CA THR A 210 7.95 -27.03 -5.50
C THR A 210 7.74 -26.27 -6.81
N ALA A 211 7.97 -24.94 -6.81
CA ALA A 211 7.79 -24.13 -8.00
C ALA A 211 8.73 -24.55 -9.14
N VAL A 212 10.00 -24.84 -8.83
CA VAL A 212 10.98 -25.32 -9.82
C VAL A 212 10.61 -26.70 -10.34
N SER A 213 10.16 -27.62 -9.47
CA SER A 213 9.69 -28.98 -9.88
C SER A 213 8.48 -28.90 -10.80
N LEU A 214 7.64 -27.88 -10.69
CA LEU A 214 6.52 -27.60 -11.58
C LEU A 214 6.95 -26.84 -12.86
N GLY A 215 8.26 -26.65 -13.10
CA GLY A 215 8.78 -25.95 -14.27
C GLY A 215 8.72 -24.44 -14.25
N LEU A 216 8.42 -23.80 -13.08
CA LEU A 216 8.36 -22.36 -12.98
C LEU A 216 9.78 -21.76 -12.91
N PRO A 217 10.12 -20.73 -13.72
CA PRO A 217 11.37 -20.00 -13.60
C PRO A 217 11.35 -19.09 -12.36
N TYR A 218 11.48 -19.68 -11.17
CA TYR A 218 11.29 -19.03 -9.86
C TYR A 218 12.04 -17.71 -9.71
N ARG A 219 13.32 -17.65 -10.14
CA ARG A 219 14.12 -16.41 -10.05
C ARG A 219 13.52 -15.27 -10.89
N ARG A 220 12.96 -15.57 -12.06
CA ARG A 220 12.31 -14.57 -12.92
C ARG A 220 11.02 -14.05 -12.27
N ILE A 221 10.21 -14.94 -11.71
CA ILE A 221 8.97 -14.54 -11.02
C ILE A 221 9.27 -13.71 -9.78
N LEU A 222 10.29 -14.10 -9.00
CA LEU A 222 10.76 -13.33 -7.86
C LEU A 222 11.21 -11.92 -8.27
N PHE A 223 12.04 -11.78 -9.33
CA PHE A 223 12.50 -10.49 -9.82
C PHE A 223 11.34 -9.61 -10.31
N ILE A 224 10.41 -10.18 -11.09
CA ILE A 224 9.21 -9.46 -11.55
C ILE A 224 8.37 -9.00 -10.36
N GLY A 225 8.10 -9.87 -9.40
CA GLY A 225 7.32 -9.53 -8.21
C GLY A 225 7.96 -8.42 -7.38
N LEU A 226 9.27 -8.50 -7.13
CA LEU A 226 9.99 -7.44 -6.43
C LEU A 226 9.94 -6.11 -7.18
N THR A 227 10.09 -6.13 -8.51
CA THR A 227 9.98 -4.92 -9.33
C THR A 227 8.58 -4.32 -9.23
N MET A 228 7.53 -5.15 -9.29
CA MET A 228 6.14 -4.69 -9.13
C MET A 228 5.91 -4.05 -7.75
N VAL A 229 6.39 -4.69 -6.68
CA VAL A 229 6.30 -4.16 -5.31
C VAL A 229 7.06 -2.85 -5.18
N ALA A 230 8.29 -2.80 -5.69
CA ALA A 230 9.14 -1.61 -5.62
C ALA A 230 8.54 -0.40 -6.34
N LEU A 231 8.02 -0.62 -7.55
CA LEU A 231 7.34 0.42 -8.32
C LEU A 231 6.07 0.89 -7.60
N ALA A 232 5.22 -0.03 -7.14
CA ALA A 232 4.01 0.31 -6.41
C ALA A 232 4.32 1.10 -5.14
N THR A 233 5.29 0.64 -4.33
CA THR A 233 5.69 1.29 -3.09
C THR A 233 6.35 2.64 -3.36
N GLY A 234 7.27 2.72 -4.33
CA GLY A 234 7.98 3.96 -4.66
C GLY A 234 7.05 5.05 -5.17
N VAL A 235 6.16 4.72 -6.11
CA VAL A 235 5.18 5.68 -6.65
C VAL A 235 4.20 6.12 -5.54
N THR A 236 3.67 5.18 -4.76
CA THR A 236 2.73 5.49 -3.68
C THR A 236 3.38 6.36 -2.60
N THR A 237 4.62 6.03 -2.19
CA THR A 237 5.37 6.80 -1.18
C THR A 237 5.58 8.26 -1.60
N VAL A 238 5.86 8.51 -2.87
CA VAL A 238 6.10 9.88 -3.38
C VAL A 238 4.80 10.68 -3.48
N VAL A 239 3.69 10.06 -3.89
CA VAL A 239 2.41 10.78 -4.12
C VAL A 239 1.61 10.94 -2.84
N VAL A 240 1.53 9.90 -2.01
CA VAL A 240 0.62 9.82 -0.87
C VAL A 240 1.35 9.65 0.46
N GLY A 241 2.60 9.16 0.43
CA GLY A 241 3.34 8.78 1.62
C GLY A 241 3.13 7.32 2.03
N PHE A 242 3.36 7.01 3.30
CA PHE A 242 3.29 5.64 3.81
C PHE A 242 1.84 5.21 4.04
N ILE A 243 1.50 4.01 3.59
CA ILE A 243 0.21 3.36 3.87
C ILE A 243 0.47 2.07 4.64
N PRO A 244 0.42 2.09 5.97
CA PRO A 244 0.74 0.92 6.78
C PRO A 244 -0.42 -0.09 6.83
N PHE A 245 -0.09 -1.36 7.04
CA PHE A 245 -0.99 -2.46 7.33
C PHE A 245 -1.99 -2.86 6.23
N LEU A 246 -2.20 -2.06 5.21
CA LEU A 246 -3.23 -2.34 4.21
C LEU A 246 -2.95 -3.64 3.45
N GLY A 247 -1.70 -3.78 3.00
CA GLY A 247 -1.21 -4.97 2.28
C GLY A 247 -1.09 -6.22 3.16
N LEU A 248 -1.12 -6.04 4.48
CA LEU A 248 -1.10 -7.15 5.43
C LEU A 248 -2.51 -7.61 5.76
N ILE A 249 -3.37 -6.67 6.14
CA ILE A 249 -4.67 -7.00 6.74
C ILE A 249 -5.66 -7.49 5.69
N VAL A 250 -5.82 -6.73 4.60
CA VAL A 250 -6.88 -7.02 3.63
C VAL A 250 -6.69 -8.36 2.93
N PRO A 251 -5.49 -8.72 2.41
CA PRO A 251 -5.28 -10.03 1.82
C PRO A 251 -5.55 -11.18 2.81
N ASN A 252 -5.12 -11.03 4.06
CA ASN A 252 -5.34 -12.05 5.08
C ASN A 252 -6.82 -12.22 5.43
N LEU A 253 -7.59 -11.14 5.58
CA LEU A 253 -9.03 -11.21 5.84
C LEU A 253 -9.77 -11.90 4.69
N VAL A 254 -9.42 -11.56 3.46
CA VAL A 254 -10.02 -12.18 2.28
C VAL A 254 -9.67 -13.67 2.20
N SER A 255 -8.39 -14.02 2.42
CA SER A 255 -7.92 -15.41 2.45
C SER A 255 -8.62 -16.22 3.56
N MET A 256 -8.75 -15.67 4.77
CA MET A 256 -9.49 -16.32 5.88
C MET A 256 -10.96 -16.59 5.55
N ALA A 257 -11.59 -15.74 4.74
CA ALA A 257 -13.00 -15.85 4.39
C ALA A 257 -13.26 -16.73 3.15
N ARG A 258 -12.30 -16.80 2.22
CA ARG A 258 -12.50 -17.37 0.88
C ARG A 258 -11.48 -18.44 0.45
N GLY A 259 -10.42 -18.65 1.25
CA GLY A 259 -9.30 -19.52 0.91
C GLY A 259 -8.17 -18.77 0.20
N ASP A 260 -7.13 -19.49 -0.24
CA ASP A 260 -5.84 -18.93 -0.66
C ASP A 260 -5.66 -18.81 -2.20
N ASP A 261 -6.73 -18.92 -2.98
CA ASP A 261 -6.69 -18.75 -4.44
C ASP A 261 -6.56 -17.25 -4.80
N ILE A 262 -5.36 -16.84 -5.23
CA ILE A 262 -5.05 -15.43 -5.54
C ILE A 262 -5.95 -14.90 -6.64
N ARG A 263 -6.08 -15.64 -7.75
CA ARG A 263 -6.86 -15.18 -8.92
C ARG A 263 -8.31 -14.89 -8.57
N ARG A 264 -8.88 -15.74 -7.73
CA ARG A 264 -10.25 -15.64 -7.26
C ARG A 264 -10.43 -14.57 -6.18
N ASN A 265 -9.40 -14.32 -5.39
CA ASN A 265 -9.41 -13.41 -4.27
C ASN A 265 -9.00 -11.98 -4.64
N LEU A 266 -8.21 -11.80 -5.70
CA LEU A 266 -7.66 -10.49 -6.06
C LEU A 266 -8.72 -9.39 -6.25
N PRO A 267 -9.86 -9.62 -6.94
CA PRO A 267 -10.94 -8.62 -7.01
C PRO A 267 -11.48 -8.23 -5.63
N TRP A 268 -11.58 -9.19 -4.72
CA TRP A 268 -12.04 -8.95 -3.34
C TRP A 268 -11.02 -8.18 -2.53
N VAL A 269 -9.74 -8.49 -2.69
CA VAL A 269 -8.63 -7.76 -2.06
C VAL A 269 -8.65 -6.30 -2.50
N VAL A 270 -8.78 -6.04 -3.79
CA VAL A 270 -8.86 -4.67 -4.33
C VAL A 270 -10.09 -3.94 -3.79
N LEU A 271 -11.29 -4.53 -3.88
CA LEU A 271 -12.51 -3.89 -3.40
C LEU A 271 -12.47 -3.62 -1.90
N ALA A 272 -12.02 -4.59 -1.09
CA ALA A 272 -11.96 -4.42 0.35
C ALA A 272 -10.89 -3.40 0.78
N SER A 273 -9.75 -3.32 0.08
CA SER A 273 -8.72 -2.32 0.36
C SER A 273 -9.18 -0.91 0.02
N VAL A 274 -9.87 -0.74 -1.11
CA VAL A 274 -10.48 0.54 -1.50
C VAL A 274 -11.54 0.97 -0.50
N ALA A 275 -12.44 0.05 -0.11
CA ALA A 275 -13.46 0.34 0.90
C ALA A 275 -12.85 0.77 2.23
N LEU A 276 -11.87 0.01 2.74
CA LEU A 276 -11.19 0.32 4.01
C LEU A 276 -10.49 1.68 3.95
N MET A 277 -9.78 1.97 2.87
CA MET A 277 -9.06 3.23 2.72
C MET A 277 -10.03 4.43 2.65
N ILE A 278 -11.12 4.32 1.87
CA ILE A 278 -12.12 5.39 1.78
C ILE A 278 -12.81 5.61 3.13
N VAL A 279 -13.14 4.54 3.85
CA VAL A 279 -13.74 4.66 5.20
C VAL A 279 -12.77 5.36 6.15
N CYS A 280 -11.49 5.00 6.16
CA CYS A 280 -10.48 5.70 6.98
C CYS A 280 -10.33 7.18 6.60
N ASP A 281 -10.39 7.50 5.31
CA ASP A 281 -10.33 8.89 4.83
C ASP A 281 -11.58 9.70 5.23
N LEU A 282 -12.77 9.11 5.12
CA LEU A 282 -14.02 9.73 5.57
C LEU A 282 -14.04 9.96 7.09
N ILE A 283 -13.58 8.99 7.87
CA ILE A 283 -13.41 9.16 9.32
C ILE A 283 -12.46 10.32 9.60
N GLY A 284 -11.30 10.37 8.93
CA GLY A 284 -10.32 11.44 9.10
C GLY A 284 -10.86 12.83 8.78
N ARG A 285 -11.79 12.95 7.82
CA ARG A 285 -12.44 14.21 7.46
C ARG A 285 -13.56 14.62 8.41
N LEU A 286 -14.27 13.66 9.01
CA LEU A 286 -15.51 13.94 9.77
C LEU A 286 -15.26 14.12 11.27
N VAL A 287 -14.27 13.43 11.86
CA VAL A 287 -14.12 13.34 13.33
C VAL A 287 -13.65 14.65 13.96
N VAL A 288 -12.80 15.43 13.29
CA VAL A 288 -12.21 16.66 13.85
C VAL A 288 -12.44 17.86 12.94
N PHE A 289 -13.62 17.92 12.31
CA PHE A 289 -13.97 19.03 11.42
C PHE A 289 -13.78 20.40 12.10
N PRO A 290 -13.18 21.42 11.46
CA PRO A 290 -12.74 21.50 10.05
C PRO A 290 -11.33 20.98 9.77
N MET A 291 -10.60 20.49 10.77
CA MET A 291 -9.28 19.86 10.57
C MET A 291 -9.43 18.44 10.03
N GLU A 292 -8.42 17.97 9.31
CA GLU A 292 -8.41 16.61 8.75
C GLU A 292 -7.32 15.78 9.44
N ILE A 293 -7.69 14.57 9.89
CA ILE A 293 -6.72 13.58 10.31
C ILE A 293 -6.28 12.78 9.06
N PRO A 294 -4.99 12.61 8.79
CA PRO A 294 -4.53 11.79 7.67
C PRO A 294 -5.13 10.38 7.70
N ALA A 295 -5.71 9.94 6.57
CA ALA A 295 -6.34 8.62 6.44
C ALA A 295 -5.40 7.47 6.83
N THR A 296 -4.10 7.63 6.59
CA THR A 296 -3.05 6.67 6.92
C THR A 296 -2.84 6.51 8.42
N LEU A 297 -3.04 7.57 9.23
CA LEU A 297 -3.02 7.48 10.69
C LEU A 297 -4.22 6.70 11.23
N VAL A 298 -5.42 6.99 10.68
CA VAL A 298 -6.64 6.23 11.03
C VAL A 298 -6.46 4.75 10.66
N LEU A 299 -5.96 4.49 9.46
CA LEU A 299 -5.67 3.13 8.99
C LEU A 299 -4.62 2.45 9.87
N GLY A 300 -3.57 3.16 10.29
CA GLY A 300 -2.54 2.65 11.19
C GLY A 300 -3.11 2.17 12.52
N ALA A 301 -3.98 2.98 13.13
CA ALA A 301 -4.65 2.63 14.39
C ALA A 301 -5.59 1.42 14.23
N VAL A 302 -6.47 1.44 13.23
CA VAL A 302 -7.38 0.33 12.91
C VAL A 302 -6.58 -0.93 12.56
N GLY A 303 -5.53 -0.76 11.76
CA GLY A 303 -4.65 -1.82 11.31
C GLY A 303 -3.92 -2.52 12.46
N ALA A 304 -3.37 -1.77 13.39
CA ALA A 304 -2.70 -2.34 14.55
C ALA A 304 -3.65 -3.22 15.39
N VAL A 305 -4.88 -2.74 15.65
CA VAL A 305 -5.89 -3.51 16.38
C VAL A 305 -6.26 -4.79 15.62
N MET A 306 -6.51 -4.68 14.31
CA MET A 306 -6.86 -5.84 13.48
C MET A 306 -5.71 -6.85 13.40
N PHE A 307 -4.47 -6.41 13.32
CA PHE A 307 -3.29 -7.27 13.31
C PHE A 307 -3.15 -8.06 14.61
N VAL A 308 -3.27 -7.40 15.76
CA VAL A 308 -3.25 -8.08 17.07
C VAL A 308 -4.39 -9.11 17.16
N ALA A 309 -5.60 -8.74 16.77
CA ALA A 309 -6.75 -9.65 16.77
C ALA A 309 -6.53 -10.89 15.86
N MET A 310 -5.88 -10.71 14.71
CA MET A 310 -5.52 -11.80 13.81
C MET A 310 -4.53 -12.79 14.47
N ILE A 311 -3.47 -12.28 15.11
CA ILE A 311 -2.47 -13.11 15.79
C ILE A 311 -3.14 -13.94 16.92
N LEU A 312 -3.98 -13.30 17.73
CA LEU A 312 -4.65 -13.97 18.85
C LEU A 312 -5.58 -15.09 18.37
N ARG A 313 -6.32 -14.87 17.28
CA ARG A 313 -7.19 -15.89 16.67
C ARG A 313 -6.44 -17.09 16.10
N GLN A 314 -5.23 -16.88 15.59
CA GLN A 314 -4.42 -17.99 15.05
C GLN A 314 -3.86 -18.87 16.18
N ARG A 315 -3.47 -18.29 17.33
CA ARG A 315 -3.03 -19.06 18.50
C ARG A 315 -4.12 -19.98 19.04
N GLY A 316 -5.38 -19.52 19.05
CA GLY A 316 -6.51 -20.33 19.52
C GLY A 316 -6.81 -21.57 18.64
N LYS A 317 -6.39 -21.58 17.37
CA LYS A 317 -6.55 -22.75 16.48
C LYS A 317 -5.39 -23.74 16.51
N ALA A 318 -4.24 -23.36 17.06
CA ALA A 318 -3.06 -24.23 17.20
C ALA A 318 -3.10 -25.09 18.49
N HIS A 319 -4.07 -24.87 19.39
CA HIS A 319 -4.26 -25.60 20.64
C HIS A 319 -5.51 -26.50 20.64
N VAL A 320 -6.17 -26.69 19.50
CA VAL A 320 -7.24 -27.66 19.26
C VAL A 320 -6.81 -28.63 18.15
#